data_f050cfb499028b9d01c38c9d20f71c0b
#
_entry.id   f050cfb499028b9d01c38c9d20f71c0b
#
_cell.length_a   1.000
_cell.length_b   1.000
_cell.length_c   1.000
_cell.angle_alpha   90.00
_cell.angle_beta   90.00
_cell.angle_gamma   90.00
#
_symmetry.space_group_name_H-M   'P 1'
#
loop_
_entity.id
_entity.type
_entity.pdbx_description
1 polymer ?
#
loop_
_entity_poly.entity_id
_entity_poly.type
_entity_poly.pdbx_seq_one_letter_code
_entity_poly.pdbx_strand_id
1 'polypeptide(L)'
;MQLKRTMVVVRLSDGRLLLHSAIAMAEPDMMQLEELGQPSFLIVPSAYHRLDAARYKDRYPEIEVLCPSGGQSGVEKVVAVDRCYEDCPEFIPGDDAVRLTYYDEGGPHIEGILLVRSSDGLTAVFNDTLFNIPNQKGLFWFLYGRVLGASGGPKVTPLGRLILLRGKARSGFKNWLHRAADENKLVRVVPGHGDILRADIASVFRELAASL
;
A
#
# COMPACT_ATOMS: atom_id res chain seq x y z
N MET A 1 9.85 13.27 15.17
CA MET A 1 9.29 11.90 15.21
C MET A 1 8.95 11.49 13.78
N GLN A 2 9.43 10.34 13.33
CA GLN A 2 9.08 9.81 12.01
C GLN A 2 8.20 8.58 12.21
N LEU A 3 6.96 8.63 11.71
CA LEU A 3 6.21 7.43 11.43
C LEU A 3 6.98 6.65 10.36
N LYS A 4 7.39 5.42 10.67
CA LYS A 4 8.04 4.56 9.68
C LYS A 4 7.06 4.35 8.51
N ARG A 5 7.45 4.78 7.33
CA ARG A 5 6.77 4.45 6.07
C ARG A 5 7.39 3.19 5.50
N THR A 6 6.60 2.43 4.76
CA THR A 6 7.08 1.22 4.08
C THR A 6 7.07 1.47 2.58
N MET A 7 8.22 1.32 1.93
CA MET A 7 8.32 1.13 0.49
C MET A 7 8.41 -0.36 0.19
N VAL A 8 7.68 -0.83 -0.79
CA VAL A 8 7.77 -2.21 -1.27
C VAL A 8 8.38 -2.21 -2.66
N VAL A 9 9.36 -3.08 -2.86
CA VAL A 9 10.01 -3.33 -4.15
C VAL A 9 9.64 -4.73 -4.60
N VAL A 10 9.06 -4.85 -5.78
CA VAL A 10 8.74 -6.12 -6.41
C VAL A 10 9.59 -6.28 -7.65
N ARG A 11 10.38 -7.36 -7.72
CA ARG A 11 11.07 -7.75 -8.94
C ARG A 11 10.13 -8.60 -9.78
N LEU A 12 9.84 -8.11 -10.97
CA LEU A 12 8.97 -8.76 -11.95
C LEU A 12 9.68 -9.93 -12.63
N SER A 13 8.93 -10.76 -13.33
CA SER A 13 9.44 -11.96 -14.02
C SER A 13 10.50 -11.64 -15.08
N ASP A 14 10.43 -10.47 -15.69
CA ASP A 14 11.37 -9.97 -16.71
C ASP A 14 12.56 -9.17 -16.13
N GLY A 15 12.65 -9.05 -14.80
CA GLY A 15 13.73 -8.35 -14.11
C GLY A 15 13.48 -6.86 -13.88
N ARG A 16 12.39 -6.29 -14.42
CA ARG A 16 11.97 -4.92 -14.07
C ARG A 16 11.53 -4.83 -12.62
N LEU A 17 11.57 -3.62 -12.06
CA LEU A 17 11.10 -3.36 -10.71
C LEU A 17 9.82 -2.54 -10.71
N LEU A 18 8.90 -2.96 -9.85
CA LEU A 18 7.75 -2.19 -9.43
C LEU A 18 8.00 -1.67 -8.01
N LEU A 19 7.90 -0.36 -7.84
CA LEU A 19 8.07 0.33 -6.57
C LEU A 19 6.71 0.78 -6.05
N HIS A 20 6.38 0.46 -4.82
CA HIS A 20 5.13 0.90 -4.20
C HIS A 20 5.43 1.83 -3.02
N SER A 21 4.86 3.02 -3.02
CA SER A 21 5.05 4.03 -1.95
C SER A 21 6.50 4.45 -1.78
N ALA A 22 7.10 5.05 -2.83
CA ALA A 22 8.51 5.47 -2.84
C ALA A 22 8.92 6.31 -1.61
N ILE A 23 10.12 6.03 -1.12
CA ILE A 23 10.76 6.74 -0.01
C ILE A 23 12.12 7.24 -0.50
N ALA A 24 12.44 8.50 -0.22
CA ALA A 24 13.77 9.03 -0.49
C ALA A 24 14.83 8.25 0.26
N MET A 25 15.81 7.72 -0.45
CA MET A 25 16.92 6.93 0.08
C MET A 25 18.25 7.64 -0.19
N ALA A 26 19.30 7.25 0.55
CA ALA A 26 20.67 7.66 0.27
C ALA A 26 21.20 6.96 -0.99
N GLU A 27 22.23 7.55 -1.63
CA GLU A 27 22.76 7.01 -2.89
C GLU A 27 23.23 5.53 -2.78
N PRO A 28 23.88 5.07 -1.70
CA PRO A 28 24.24 3.65 -1.58
C PRO A 28 23.03 2.71 -1.60
N ASP A 29 21.91 3.13 -1.00
CA ASP A 29 20.67 2.33 -0.99
C ASP A 29 19.98 2.35 -2.36
N MET A 30 20.08 3.48 -3.09
CA MET A 30 19.60 3.58 -4.47
C MET A 30 20.39 2.66 -5.41
N MET A 31 21.72 2.59 -5.25
CA MET A 31 22.56 1.65 -6.02
C MET A 31 22.17 0.20 -5.73
N GLN A 32 21.92 -0.17 -4.48
CA GLN A 32 21.43 -1.51 -4.12
C GLN A 32 20.06 -1.81 -4.75
N LEU A 33 19.17 -0.81 -4.81
CA LEU A 33 17.89 -0.96 -5.52
C LEU A 33 18.12 -1.28 -7.00
N GLU A 34 19.02 -0.59 -7.67
CA GLU A 34 19.34 -0.78 -9.08
C GLU A 34 19.98 -2.14 -9.37
N GLU A 35 20.74 -2.71 -8.42
CA GLU A 35 21.27 -4.07 -8.52
C GLU A 35 20.14 -5.13 -8.55
N LEU A 36 18.98 -4.86 -7.98
CA LEU A 36 17.83 -5.77 -8.02
C LEU A 36 17.18 -5.82 -9.41
N GLY A 37 17.27 -4.75 -10.19
CA GLY A 37 16.68 -4.64 -11.53
C GLY A 37 16.40 -3.19 -11.94
N GLN A 38 15.77 -3.01 -13.11
CA GLN A 38 15.44 -1.71 -13.67
C GLN A 38 14.13 -1.16 -13.05
N PRO A 39 14.14 -0.04 -12.30
CA PRO A 39 12.92 0.64 -11.88
C PRO A 39 12.07 1.07 -13.08
N SER A 40 10.89 0.46 -13.25
CA SER A 40 10.04 0.66 -14.42
C SER A 40 8.63 1.08 -14.09
N PHE A 41 8.15 0.76 -12.89
CA PHE A 41 6.81 1.12 -12.43
C PHE A 41 6.89 1.74 -11.03
N LEU A 42 6.20 2.86 -10.84
CA LEU A 42 6.07 3.53 -9.56
C LEU A 42 4.60 3.67 -9.20
N ILE A 43 4.16 2.92 -8.20
CA ILE A 43 2.84 3.10 -7.61
C ILE A 43 2.91 4.19 -6.56
N VAL A 44 2.15 5.27 -6.77
CA VAL A 44 1.85 6.28 -5.78
C VAL A 44 0.47 5.96 -5.19
N PRO A 45 0.40 5.23 -4.05
CA PRO A 45 -0.83 4.55 -3.63
C PRO A 45 -1.94 5.49 -3.13
N SER A 46 -1.61 6.74 -2.85
CA SER A 46 -2.57 7.79 -2.48
C SER A 46 -1.98 9.19 -2.63
N ALA A 47 -2.83 10.20 -2.58
CA ALA A 47 -2.41 11.60 -2.57
C ALA A 47 -1.52 11.98 -1.35
N TYR A 48 -1.49 11.14 -0.32
CA TYR A 48 -0.70 11.39 0.90
C TYR A 48 0.71 10.80 0.82
N HIS A 49 0.95 9.80 -0.04
CA HIS A 49 2.22 9.12 -0.23
C HIS A 49 2.94 9.50 -1.54
N ARG A 50 2.85 10.78 -1.95
CA ARG A 50 3.37 11.31 -3.21
C ARG A 50 4.72 12.04 -3.11
N LEU A 51 5.16 12.44 -1.91
CA LEU A 51 6.20 13.45 -1.72
C LEU A 51 7.54 13.08 -2.36
N ASP A 52 7.91 11.82 -2.33
CA ASP A 52 9.19 11.35 -2.87
C ASP A 52 9.09 10.86 -4.34
N ALA A 53 7.88 10.85 -4.93
CA ALA A 53 7.65 10.30 -6.27
C ALA A 53 8.42 11.06 -7.38
N ALA A 54 8.47 12.40 -7.30
CA ALA A 54 9.20 13.21 -8.27
C ALA A 54 10.68 12.82 -8.35
N ARG A 55 11.34 12.53 -7.22
CA ARG A 55 12.75 12.12 -7.19
C ARG A 55 13.03 10.85 -7.98
N TYR A 56 12.07 9.92 -7.97
CA TYR A 56 12.17 8.68 -8.74
C TYR A 56 11.92 8.94 -10.23
N LYS A 57 10.96 9.79 -10.58
CA LYS A 57 10.72 10.20 -11.98
C LYS A 57 11.91 10.97 -12.55
N ASP A 58 12.54 11.83 -11.75
CA ASP A 58 13.75 12.58 -12.17
C ASP A 58 14.95 11.65 -12.39
N ARG A 59 15.12 10.64 -11.53
CA ARG A 59 16.22 9.64 -11.64
C ARG A 59 15.97 8.63 -12.76
N TYR A 60 14.71 8.22 -12.95
CA TYR A 60 14.28 7.25 -13.94
C TYR A 60 13.20 7.87 -14.85
N PRO A 61 13.58 8.66 -15.87
CA PRO A 61 12.60 9.38 -16.70
C PRO A 61 11.56 8.49 -17.37
N GLU A 62 11.94 7.22 -17.67
CA GLU A 62 11.06 6.23 -18.30
C GLU A 62 10.19 5.46 -17.29
N ILE A 63 10.30 5.73 -15.98
CA ILE A 63 9.46 5.05 -14.98
C ILE A 63 8.01 5.44 -15.18
N GLU A 64 7.13 4.45 -15.27
CA GLU A 64 5.70 4.67 -15.41
C GLU A 64 5.06 4.90 -14.04
N VAL A 65 4.39 6.04 -13.86
CA VAL A 65 3.76 6.44 -12.61
C VAL A 65 2.29 6.06 -12.62
N LEU A 66 1.89 5.23 -11.67
CA LEU A 66 0.51 4.77 -11.49
C LEU A 66 -0.07 5.24 -10.17
N CYS A 67 -1.34 5.64 -10.16
CA CYS A 67 -2.04 5.98 -8.93
C CYS A 67 -3.54 5.62 -9.00
N PRO A 68 -4.27 5.59 -7.88
CA PRO A 68 -5.72 5.46 -7.92
C PRO A 68 -6.36 6.74 -8.46
N SER A 69 -7.43 6.61 -9.25
CA SER A 69 -8.09 7.75 -9.92
C SER A 69 -8.58 8.82 -8.93
N GLY A 70 -9.09 8.42 -7.77
CA GLY A 70 -9.51 9.36 -6.72
C GLY A 70 -8.35 10.10 -6.04
N GLY A 71 -7.10 9.67 -6.24
CA GLY A 71 -5.89 10.32 -5.76
C GLY A 71 -5.16 11.17 -6.80
N GLN A 72 -5.50 11.01 -8.09
CA GLN A 72 -4.74 11.54 -9.22
C GLN A 72 -4.46 13.04 -9.11
N SER A 73 -5.47 13.88 -8.93
CA SER A 73 -5.30 15.34 -8.83
C SER A 73 -4.39 15.77 -7.67
N GLY A 74 -4.29 14.94 -6.65
CA GLY A 74 -3.36 15.14 -5.54
C GLY A 74 -1.93 14.73 -5.91
N VAL A 75 -1.75 13.62 -6.60
CA VAL A 75 -0.44 13.10 -7.03
C VAL A 75 0.16 14.02 -8.09
N GLU A 76 -0.62 14.50 -9.04
CA GLU A 76 -0.19 15.40 -10.12
C GLU A 76 0.35 16.77 -9.65
N LYS A 77 0.11 17.13 -8.38
CA LYS A 77 0.79 18.30 -7.78
C LYS A 77 2.29 18.09 -7.55
N VAL A 78 2.79 16.86 -7.67
CA VAL A 78 4.18 16.50 -7.37
C VAL A 78 4.83 15.80 -8.55
N VAL A 79 4.13 14.89 -9.23
CA VAL A 79 4.64 14.10 -10.35
C VAL A 79 3.53 13.84 -11.35
N ALA A 80 3.85 13.86 -12.65
CA ALA A 80 2.90 13.48 -13.69
C ALA A 80 2.48 12.01 -13.52
N VAL A 81 1.19 11.74 -13.70
CA VAL A 81 0.60 10.39 -13.65
C VAL A 81 0.46 9.88 -15.08
N ASP A 82 1.04 8.73 -15.36
CA ASP A 82 0.96 8.10 -16.69
C ASP A 82 -0.35 7.30 -16.84
N ARG A 83 -0.79 6.58 -15.77
CA ARG A 83 -2.05 5.81 -15.77
C ARG A 83 -2.74 5.81 -14.41
N CYS A 84 -4.05 5.76 -14.41
CA CYS A 84 -4.81 5.34 -13.23
C CYS A 84 -4.98 3.82 -13.21
N TYR A 85 -5.08 3.24 -12.02
CA TYR A 85 -5.21 1.78 -11.82
C TYR A 85 -6.40 1.20 -12.57
N GLU A 86 -7.51 1.93 -12.53
CA GLU A 86 -8.81 1.52 -13.10
C GLU A 86 -8.79 1.47 -14.62
N ASP A 87 -7.86 2.19 -15.25
CA ASP A 87 -7.72 2.26 -16.70
C ASP A 87 -6.86 1.12 -17.27
N CYS A 88 -6.37 0.22 -16.42
CA CYS A 88 -5.45 -0.83 -16.81
C CYS A 88 -6.16 -2.19 -16.89
N PRO A 89 -6.46 -2.74 -18.09
CA PRO A 89 -6.99 -4.09 -18.22
C PRO A 89 -6.04 -5.15 -17.66
N GLU A 90 -4.73 -4.96 -17.87
CA GLU A 90 -3.66 -5.69 -17.19
C GLU A 90 -2.86 -4.68 -16.37
N PHE A 91 -2.76 -4.92 -15.08
CA PHE A 91 -2.09 -3.97 -14.18
C PHE A 91 -0.61 -3.82 -14.55
N ILE A 92 0.12 -4.93 -14.66
CA ILE A 92 1.47 -4.99 -15.20
C ILE A 92 1.45 -5.93 -16.41
N PRO A 93 1.56 -5.42 -17.63
CA PRO A 93 1.49 -6.25 -18.82
C PRO A 93 2.55 -7.37 -18.81
N GLY A 94 2.07 -8.60 -18.98
CA GLY A 94 2.91 -9.78 -19.03
C GLY A 94 3.38 -10.32 -17.67
N ASP A 95 2.89 -9.78 -16.54
CA ASP A 95 3.21 -10.31 -15.21
C ASP A 95 1.94 -10.45 -14.34
N ASP A 96 1.42 -11.66 -14.23
CA ASP A 96 0.24 -12.01 -13.43
C ASP A 96 0.54 -12.27 -11.94
N ALA A 97 1.82 -12.22 -11.54
CA ALA A 97 2.22 -12.31 -10.14
C ALA A 97 1.84 -11.05 -9.34
N VAL A 98 1.60 -9.94 -10.03
CA VAL A 98 1.25 -8.65 -9.42
C VAL A 98 -0.13 -8.22 -9.88
N ARG A 99 -1.03 -7.94 -8.94
CA ARG A 99 -2.36 -7.45 -9.24
C ARG A 99 -2.85 -6.45 -8.19
N LEU A 100 -3.73 -5.55 -8.63
CA LEU A 100 -4.47 -4.68 -7.72
C LEU A 100 -5.86 -5.25 -7.42
N THR A 101 -6.33 -5.00 -6.23
CA THR A 101 -7.72 -5.24 -5.83
C THR A 101 -8.26 -4.02 -5.09
N TYR A 102 -9.56 -3.78 -5.21
CA TYR A 102 -10.23 -2.61 -4.68
C TYR A 102 -11.25 -2.98 -3.62
N TYR A 103 -11.69 -1.98 -2.86
CA TYR A 103 -12.65 -2.15 -1.76
C TYR A 103 -14.09 -2.26 -2.26
N ASP A 104 -14.41 -1.63 -3.39
CA ASP A 104 -15.72 -1.69 -4.01
C ASP A 104 -15.61 -1.77 -5.55
N GLU A 105 -16.72 -2.14 -6.18
CA GLU A 105 -16.84 -2.18 -7.63
C GLU A 105 -17.47 -0.87 -8.13
N GLY A 106 -16.64 0.04 -8.59
CA GLY A 106 -17.05 1.25 -9.28
C GLY A 106 -16.99 2.52 -8.44
N GLY A 107 -16.41 3.51 -9.04
CA GLY A 107 -16.13 4.83 -8.51
C GLY A 107 -14.66 5.13 -8.40
N PRO A 108 -14.28 6.39 -8.16
CA PRO A 108 -12.89 6.76 -8.03
C PRO A 108 -12.32 6.18 -6.72
N HIS A 109 -11.42 5.22 -6.84
CA HIS A 109 -10.73 4.64 -5.69
C HIS A 109 -9.69 5.62 -5.13
N ILE A 110 -9.62 5.72 -3.80
CA ILE A 110 -8.62 6.56 -3.13
C ILE A 110 -7.35 5.76 -2.84
N GLU A 111 -7.49 4.45 -2.66
CA GLU A 111 -6.42 3.49 -2.38
C GLU A 111 -6.82 2.11 -2.89
N GLY A 112 -5.83 1.32 -3.33
CA GLY A 112 -5.99 -0.08 -3.66
C GLY A 112 -5.11 -0.98 -2.80
N ILE A 113 -5.31 -2.29 -2.86
CA ILE A 113 -4.47 -3.30 -2.23
C ILE A 113 -3.64 -3.96 -3.33
N LEU A 114 -2.31 -3.85 -3.23
CA LEU A 114 -1.42 -4.57 -4.12
C LEU A 114 -1.26 -6.01 -3.62
N LEU A 115 -1.57 -6.96 -4.46
CA LEU A 115 -1.34 -8.38 -4.20
C LEU A 115 -0.12 -8.85 -5.00
N VAL A 116 0.83 -9.45 -4.32
CA VAL A 116 2.08 -9.96 -4.91
C VAL A 116 2.20 -11.43 -4.62
N ARG A 117 2.30 -12.24 -5.67
CA ARG A 117 2.59 -13.66 -5.58
C ARG A 117 4.10 -13.88 -5.66
N SER A 118 4.65 -14.57 -4.69
CA SER A 118 6.05 -14.99 -4.62
C SER A 118 6.14 -16.48 -4.32
N SER A 119 7.36 -17.04 -4.31
CA SER A 119 7.58 -18.47 -4.09
C SER A 119 7.08 -18.97 -2.74
N ASP A 120 7.02 -18.10 -1.72
CA ASP A 120 6.55 -18.42 -0.37
C ASP A 120 5.05 -18.18 -0.17
N GLY A 121 4.35 -17.61 -1.17
CA GLY A 121 2.90 -17.39 -1.13
C GLY A 121 2.45 -16.00 -1.54
N LEU A 122 1.26 -15.63 -1.12
CA LEU A 122 0.62 -14.36 -1.48
C LEU A 122 0.86 -13.30 -0.39
N THR A 123 1.32 -12.12 -0.82
CA THR A 123 1.48 -10.93 0.04
C THR A 123 0.43 -9.89 -0.31
N ALA A 124 -0.25 -9.34 0.69
CA ALA A 124 -1.09 -8.14 0.52
C ALA A 124 -0.35 -6.91 1.03
N VAL A 125 -0.24 -5.89 0.17
CA VAL A 125 0.40 -4.61 0.49
C VAL A 125 -0.68 -3.54 0.57
N PHE A 126 -0.78 -2.93 1.74
CA PHE A 126 -1.66 -1.81 2.04
C PHE A 126 -0.87 -0.51 2.09
N ASN A 127 -1.58 0.60 2.08
CA ASN A 127 -1.04 1.90 2.40
C ASN A 127 -1.72 2.45 3.69
N ASP A 128 -2.43 3.57 3.61
CA ASP A 128 -3.00 4.24 4.79
C ASP A 128 -4.27 3.56 5.36
N THR A 129 -4.84 2.60 4.66
CA THR A 129 -6.01 1.85 5.13
C THR A 129 -5.68 0.94 6.30
N LEU A 130 -4.48 0.34 6.33
CA LEU A 130 -4.05 -0.57 7.40
C LEU A 130 -2.73 -0.13 8.02
N PHE A 131 -2.75 0.02 9.36
CA PHE A 131 -1.57 0.26 10.18
C PHE A 131 -1.32 -0.95 11.08
N ASN A 132 -0.05 -1.21 11.38
CA ASN A 132 0.36 -2.20 12.38
C ASN A 132 1.47 -1.64 13.26
N ILE A 133 1.14 -0.61 14.03
CA ILE A 133 2.11 0.08 14.88
C ILE A 133 2.03 -0.51 16.29
N PRO A 134 3.12 -1.12 16.81
CA PRO A 134 3.14 -1.66 18.16
C PRO A 134 3.00 -0.54 19.19
N ASN A 135 2.55 -0.90 20.39
CA ASN A 135 2.53 0.03 21.51
C ASN A 135 3.96 0.46 21.84
N GLN A 136 4.19 1.77 21.88
CA GLN A 136 5.47 2.35 22.26
C GLN A 136 5.33 3.17 23.54
N LYS A 137 6.44 3.32 24.29
CA LYS A 137 6.45 4.11 25.53
C LYS A 137 6.58 5.60 25.24
N GLY A 138 5.98 6.43 26.09
CA GLY A 138 6.09 7.88 26.04
C GLY A 138 4.76 8.59 25.84
N LEU A 139 4.68 9.84 26.33
CA LEU A 139 3.45 10.65 26.30
C LEU A 139 2.89 10.83 24.88
N PHE A 140 3.77 11.03 23.91
CA PHE A 140 3.36 11.15 22.50
C PHE A 140 2.66 9.87 22.01
N TRP A 141 3.25 8.70 22.24
CA TRP A 141 2.69 7.41 21.82
C TRP A 141 1.41 7.05 22.58
N PHE A 142 1.31 7.49 23.84
CA PHE A 142 0.07 7.38 24.59
C PHE A 142 -1.06 8.21 23.93
N LEU A 143 -0.79 9.47 23.57
CA LEU A 143 -1.75 10.34 22.91
C LEU A 143 -2.07 9.80 21.49
N TYR A 144 -1.06 9.47 20.69
CA TYR A 144 -1.23 8.95 19.34
C TYR A 144 -1.97 7.61 19.33
N GLY A 145 -1.62 6.68 20.22
CA GLY A 145 -2.27 5.38 20.31
C GLY A 145 -3.67 5.43 20.90
N ARG A 146 -3.83 6.11 22.03
CA ARG A 146 -5.08 6.11 22.78
C ARG A 146 -6.10 7.13 22.27
N VAL A 147 -5.64 8.32 21.84
CA VAL A 147 -6.54 9.40 21.37
C VAL A 147 -6.85 9.21 19.89
N LEU A 148 -5.84 8.96 19.06
CA LEU A 148 -6.00 8.74 17.61
C LEU A 148 -6.24 7.28 17.23
N GLY A 149 -6.19 6.36 18.20
CA GLY A 149 -6.42 4.93 17.95
C GLY A 149 -5.47 4.31 16.92
N ALA A 150 -4.25 4.85 16.77
CA ALA A 150 -3.35 4.52 15.66
C ALA A 150 -2.23 3.54 16.04
N SER A 151 -2.14 3.08 17.30
CA SER A 151 -1.16 2.07 17.75
C SER A 151 -1.82 0.94 18.54
N GLY A 152 -1.06 -0.12 18.83
CA GLY A 152 -1.53 -1.30 19.55
C GLY A 152 -1.95 -2.45 18.65
N GLY A 153 -1.19 -2.68 17.59
CA GLY A 153 -1.40 -3.78 16.63
C GLY A 153 -2.11 -3.38 15.35
N PRO A 154 -2.52 -4.38 14.56
CA PRO A 154 -3.17 -4.15 13.26
C PRO A 154 -4.52 -3.45 13.42
N LYS A 155 -4.73 -2.35 12.69
CA LYS A 155 -6.01 -1.61 12.73
C LYS A 155 -6.19 -0.66 11.55
N VAL A 156 -7.45 -0.35 11.28
CA VAL A 156 -7.86 0.78 10.48
C VAL A 156 -8.00 1.99 11.40
N THR A 157 -7.21 3.03 11.16
CA THR A 157 -7.25 4.24 12.00
C THR A 157 -8.60 4.97 11.87
N PRO A 158 -9.04 5.75 12.88
CA PRO A 158 -10.24 6.57 12.76
C PRO A 158 -10.19 7.52 11.56
N LEU A 159 -9.01 8.09 11.27
CA LEU A 159 -8.80 8.94 10.09
C LEU A 159 -8.94 8.14 8.78
N GLY A 160 -8.35 6.94 8.72
CA GLY A 160 -8.51 6.02 7.59
C GLY A 160 -9.97 5.67 7.34
N ARG A 161 -10.75 5.40 8.39
CA ARG A 161 -12.20 5.16 8.29
C ARG A 161 -12.95 6.38 7.75
N LEU A 162 -12.57 7.58 8.19
CA LEU A 162 -13.25 8.83 7.79
C LEU A 162 -12.91 9.25 6.37
N ILE A 163 -11.69 9.03 5.91
CA ILE A 163 -11.20 9.51 4.61
C ILE A 163 -11.27 8.42 3.54
N LEU A 164 -10.73 7.24 3.82
CA LEU A 164 -10.51 6.18 2.83
C LEU A 164 -11.71 5.23 2.72
N LEU A 165 -12.39 4.94 3.84
CA LEU A 165 -13.48 3.98 3.91
C LEU A 165 -14.84 4.67 4.05
N ARG A 166 -15.23 5.48 3.05
CA ARG A 166 -16.54 6.14 3.01
C ARG A 166 -17.56 5.33 2.21
N GLY A 167 -18.80 5.34 2.67
CA GLY A 167 -19.92 4.76 1.93
C GLY A 167 -19.68 3.28 1.59
N LYS A 168 -19.77 2.94 0.30
CA LYS A 168 -19.59 1.58 -0.21
C LYS A 168 -18.17 1.02 0.01
N ALA A 169 -17.13 1.87 0.04
CA ALA A 169 -15.77 1.42 0.28
C ALA A 169 -15.61 0.72 1.64
N ARG A 170 -16.35 1.15 2.67
CA ARG A 170 -16.32 0.51 3.99
C ARG A 170 -16.89 -0.92 3.96
N SER A 171 -18.06 -1.09 3.37
CA SER A 171 -18.67 -2.42 3.23
C SER A 171 -17.87 -3.32 2.28
N GLY A 172 -17.36 -2.76 1.20
CA GLY A 172 -16.47 -3.45 0.27
C GLY A 172 -15.20 -3.94 0.93
N PHE A 173 -14.54 -3.09 1.72
CA PHE A 173 -13.34 -3.47 2.47
C PHE A 173 -13.62 -4.55 3.51
N LYS A 174 -14.73 -4.44 4.25
CA LYS A 174 -15.18 -5.47 5.18
C LYS A 174 -15.38 -6.82 4.48
N ASN A 175 -16.05 -6.83 3.34
CA ASN A 175 -16.25 -8.04 2.54
C ASN A 175 -14.93 -8.60 2.00
N TRP A 176 -14.00 -7.72 1.58
CA TRP A 176 -12.66 -8.13 1.15
C TRP A 176 -11.91 -8.82 2.29
N LEU A 177 -11.92 -8.25 3.49
CA LEU A 177 -11.26 -8.84 4.67
C LEU A 177 -11.82 -10.24 5.00
N HIS A 178 -13.15 -10.42 4.95
CA HIS A 178 -13.76 -11.73 5.16
C HIS A 178 -13.31 -12.73 4.10
N ARG A 179 -13.39 -12.39 2.82
CA ARG A 179 -12.94 -13.28 1.74
C ARG A 179 -11.46 -13.65 1.89
N ALA A 180 -10.60 -12.69 2.16
CA ALA A 180 -9.16 -12.93 2.34
C ALA A 180 -8.86 -13.81 3.56
N ALA A 181 -9.64 -13.67 4.65
CA ALA A 181 -9.53 -14.53 5.82
C ALA A 181 -10.02 -15.97 5.56
N ASP A 182 -11.08 -16.13 4.76
CA ASP A 182 -11.65 -17.44 4.46
C ASP A 182 -10.82 -18.21 3.43
N GLU A 183 -10.28 -17.52 2.43
CA GLU A 183 -9.35 -18.12 1.46
C GLU A 183 -8.02 -18.53 2.11
N ASN A 184 -7.59 -17.87 3.16
CA ASN A 184 -6.39 -18.14 3.95
C ASN A 184 -5.10 -18.37 3.11
N LYS A 185 -4.97 -17.62 2.01
CA LYS A 185 -3.83 -17.74 1.07
C LYS A 185 -2.70 -16.77 1.37
N LEU A 186 -2.93 -15.78 2.25
CA LEU A 186 -1.95 -14.76 2.57
C LEU A 186 -0.92 -15.30 3.56
N VAL A 187 0.35 -15.19 3.18
CA VAL A 187 1.49 -15.51 4.06
C VAL A 187 2.08 -14.24 4.69
N ARG A 188 1.70 -13.07 4.15
CA ARG A 188 2.25 -11.79 4.60
C ARG A 188 1.28 -10.64 4.32
N VAL A 189 1.21 -9.70 5.27
CA VAL A 189 0.54 -8.42 5.07
C VAL A 189 1.53 -7.31 5.40
N VAL A 190 1.74 -6.42 4.44
CA VAL A 190 2.61 -5.26 4.57
C VAL A 190 1.73 -4.02 4.73
N PRO A 191 1.65 -3.41 5.91
CA PRO A 191 0.91 -2.17 6.11
C PRO A 191 1.72 -0.95 5.62
N GLY A 192 1.05 0.15 5.36
CA GLY A 192 1.73 1.42 5.04
C GLY A 192 2.62 1.92 6.17
N HIS A 193 2.23 1.63 7.42
CA HIS A 193 2.94 2.04 8.63
C HIS A 193 3.02 0.92 9.66
N GLY A 194 4.21 0.69 10.21
CA GLY A 194 4.46 -0.26 11.29
C GLY A 194 5.04 -1.60 10.82
N ASP A 195 4.75 -2.67 11.55
CA ASP A 195 5.39 -3.96 11.37
C ASP A 195 4.63 -4.87 10.39
N ILE A 196 5.36 -5.70 9.65
CA ILE A 196 4.79 -6.69 8.75
C ILE A 196 4.07 -7.77 9.57
N LEU A 197 2.83 -8.11 9.19
CA LEU A 197 2.06 -9.21 9.78
C LEU A 197 2.36 -10.51 9.02
N ARG A 198 2.74 -11.56 9.75
CA ARG A 198 3.12 -12.87 9.19
C ARG A 198 2.40 -14.06 9.84
N ALA A 199 1.70 -13.82 10.94
CA ALA A 199 0.97 -14.86 11.68
C ALA A 199 -0.47 -14.41 11.93
N ASP A 200 -1.37 -15.36 12.12
CA ASP A 200 -2.77 -15.14 12.50
C ASP A 200 -3.55 -14.19 11.58
N ILE A 201 -3.12 -14.05 10.31
CA ILE A 201 -3.68 -13.08 9.35
C ILE A 201 -5.21 -13.23 9.26
N ALA A 202 -5.72 -14.46 9.16
CA ALA A 202 -7.14 -14.70 9.03
C ALA A 202 -7.93 -14.25 10.28
N SER A 203 -7.40 -14.49 11.50
CA SER A 203 -8.01 -14.01 12.74
C SER A 203 -8.02 -12.48 12.80
N VAL A 204 -6.86 -11.86 12.53
CA VAL A 204 -6.72 -10.40 12.48
C VAL A 204 -7.69 -9.77 11.49
N PHE A 205 -7.87 -10.35 10.31
CA PHE A 205 -8.78 -9.81 9.30
C PHE A 205 -10.25 -9.92 9.73
N ARG A 206 -10.65 -11.00 10.42
CA ARG A 206 -12.00 -11.12 10.99
C ARG A 206 -12.23 -10.08 12.10
N GLU A 207 -11.25 -9.85 12.97
CA GLU A 207 -11.33 -8.82 14.01
C GLU A 207 -11.42 -7.41 13.42
N LEU A 208 -10.60 -7.11 12.40
CA LEU A 208 -10.67 -5.84 11.67
C LEU A 208 -12.04 -5.65 11.02
N ALA A 209 -12.57 -6.67 10.34
CA ALA A 209 -13.88 -6.63 9.73
C ALA A 209 -15.01 -6.41 10.76
N ALA A 210 -14.91 -7.03 11.94
CA ALA A 210 -15.86 -6.83 13.03
C ALA A 210 -15.79 -5.43 13.63
N SER A 211 -14.61 -4.77 13.57
CA SER A 211 -14.40 -3.41 14.07
C SER A 211 -14.90 -2.32 13.14
N LEU A 212 -15.18 -2.64 11.87
CA LEU A 212 -15.68 -1.72 10.83
C LEU A 212 -17.20 -1.65 10.86
#